data_612d65ba4a3444d17fa7c46a4163f221
#
_entry.id   612d65ba4a3444d17fa7c46a4163f221
#
_cell.length_a   1.000
_cell.length_b   1.000
_cell.length_c   1.000
_cell.angle_alpha   90.00
_cell.angle_beta   90.00
_cell.angle_gamma   90.00
#
_symmetry.space_group_name_H-M   'P 1'
#
loop_
_entity.id
_entity.type
_entity.pdbx_description
1 polymer ?
#
loop_
_entity_poly.entity_id
_entity_poly.type
_entity_poly.pdbx_seq_one_letter_code
_entity_poly.pdbx_strand_id
1 'polypeptide(L)'
;MSINFWGVTDKMPVRTLVEIGNENYFNGEKFQIICPVEENRKIHIGDSNLFANNVLFRGRNDHAVFDLKSLNRLNEDTDLILGNKNWVCENVLFLPRSNVLNGCVISERTLINKAFSEEHVLIAGIPGTVKKRNIMWSLHTEKVYFSEETPL
;
A
#
# COMPACT_ATOMS: atom_id res chain seq x y z
N MET A 1 -1.56 2.24 17.72
CA MET A 1 -0.96 2.40 16.36
C MET A 1 0.37 3.11 16.52
N SER A 2 1.45 2.56 16.01
CA SER A 2 2.75 3.23 15.97
C SER A 2 3.13 3.47 14.50
N ILE A 3 3.31 4.73 14.12
CA ILE A 3 3.92 5.08 12.83
C ILE A 3 5.41 5.27 13.11
N ASN A 4 6.23 4.34 12.64
CA ASN A 4 7.67 4.39 12.84
C ASN A 4 8.33 4.94 11.58
N PHE A 5 8.93 6.11 11.69
CA PHE A 5 9.76 6.70 10.64
C PHE A 5 11.22 6.26 10.88
N TRP A 6 11.72 5.36 10.04
CA TRP A 6 13.10 4.91 10.09
C TRP A 6 13.91 5.52 8.97
N GLY A 7 15.10 6.01 9.29
CA GLY A 7 16.12 6.31 8.28
C GLY A 7 16.38 7.76 7.94
N VAL A 8 15.99 8.69 8.81
CA VAL A 8 16.51 10.05 8.71
C VAL A 8 17.87 10.05 9.42
N THR A 9 18.95 10.15 8.65
CA THR A 9 20.27 10.48 9.21
C THR A 9 20.43 11.99 9.15
N ASP A 10 21.08 12.58 10.14
CA ASP A 10 21.31 14.04 10.27
C ASP A 10 22.06 14.68 9.08
N LYS A 11 22.42 13.89 8.09
CA LYS A 11 23.28 14.31 6.98
C LYS A 11 22.57 14.64 5.66
N MET A 12 21.28 14.33 5.53
CA MET A 12 20.51 14.68 4.30
C MET A 12 19.08 15.08 4.66
N PRO A 13 18.66 16.32 4.39
CA PRO A 13 17.26 16.69 4.45
C PRO A 13 16.52 16.05 3.28
N VAL A 14 16.09 14.81 3.44
CA VAL A 14 15.26 14.14 2.44
C VAL A 14 13.83 14.65 2.59
N ARG A 15 13.29 15.26 1.55
CA ARG A 15 11.89 15.64 1.49
C ARG A 15 11.07 14.45 1.02
N THR A 16 10.54 13.71 1.97
CA THR A 16 9.54 12.66 1.71
C THR A 16 8.19 13.15 2.18
N LEU A 17 7.18 13.00 1.34
CA LEU A 17 5.80 13.30 1.67
C LEU A 17 5.07 12.01 2.04
N VAL A 18 4.44 11.99 3.21
CA VAL A 18 3.50 10.94 3.61
C VAL A 18 2.13 11.57 3.76
N GLU A 19 1.21 11.19 2.91
CA GLU A 19 -0.18 11.64 2.92
C GLU A 19 -1.07 10.47 3.31
N ILE A 20 -1.87 10.64 4.35
CA ILE A 20 -2.87 9.68 4.78
C ILE A 20 -4.21 10.42 4.79
N GLY A 21 -5.14 9.95 3.99
CA GLY A 21 -6.47 10.52 3.87
C GLY A 21 -7.33 10.29 5.10
N ASN A 22 -8.61 10.59 4.94
CA ASN A 22 -9.59 10.59 6.01
C ASN A 22 -10.28 9.22 6.18
N GLU A 23 -10.94 9.02 7.31
CA GLU A 23 -11.79 7.84 7.57
C GLU A 23 -11.10 6.49 7.40
N ASN A 24 -9.78 6.47 7.54
CA ASN A 24 -9.02 5.22 7.51
C ASN A 24 -9.15 4.49 8.85
N TYR A 25 -9.48 3.21 8.78
CA TYR A 25 -9.68 2.34 9.94
C TYR A 25 -8.46 1.44 10.15
N PHE A 26 -7.86 1.51 11.32
CA PHE A 26 -6.70 0.69 11.70
C PHE A 26 -7.15 -0.31 12.77
N ASN A 27 -7.47 -1.53 12.34
CA ASN A 27 -7.99 -2.60 13.20
C ASN A 27 -6.89 -3.58 13.65
N GLY A 28 -5.74 -3.05 13.97
CA GLY A 28 -4.60 -3.86 14.42
C GLY A 28 -3.63 -3.08 15.29
N GLU A 29 -2.74 -3.79 15.94
CA GLU A 29 -1.73 -3.19 16.82
C GLU A 29 -0.55 -2.60 16.05
N LYS A 30 -0.25 -3.17 14.86
CA LYS A 30 0.94 -2.84 14.10
C LYS A 30 0.61 -2.36 12.69
N PHE A 31 0.90 -1.10 12.46
CA PHE A 31 0.90 -0.46 11.13
C PHE A 31 2.21 0.33 11.01
N GLN A 32 2.96 0.12 9.94
CA GLN A 32 4.29 0.70 9.79
C GLN A 32 4.48 1.36 8.42
N ILE A 33 5.15 2.49 8.43
CA ILE A 33 5.62 3.18 7.22
C ILE A 33 7.13 3.36 7.34
N ILE A 34 7.86 2.86 6.35
CA ILE A 34 9.30 3.12 6.16
C ILE A 34 9.41 4.06 4.97
N CYS A 35 9.79 5.30 5.25
CA CYS A 35 9.83 6.35 4.24
C CYS A 35 10.91 6.13 3.18
N PRO A 36 10.68 6.55 1.94
CA PRO A 36 11.72 6.68 0.93
C PRO A 36 12.87 7.56 1.42
N VAL A 37 14.07 7.30 0.94
CA VAL A 37 15.26 8.13 1.22
C VAL A 37 15.68 8.98 0.00
N GLU A 38 15.09 8.73 -1.15
CA GLU A 38 15.28 9.53 -2.34
C GLU A 38 14.35 10.75 -2.31
N GLU A 39 14.87 11.88 -2.79
CA GLU A 39 14.10 13.13 -2.81
C GLU A 39 12.85 13.05 -3.69
N ASN A 40 11.84 13.82 -3.31
CA ASN A 40 10.59 13.98 -4.05
C ASN A 40 9.78 12.69 -4.23
N ARG A 41 9.97 11.71 -3.36
CA ARG A 41 9.14 10.50 -3.31
C ARG A 41 8.02 10.66 -2.29
N LYS A 42 6.92 9.98 -2.54
CA LYS A 42 5.76 10.01 -1.64
C LYS A 42 5.22 8.62 -1.32
N ILE A 43 4.58 8.54 -0.17
CA ILE A 43 3.64 7.48 0.19
C ILE A 43 2.28 8.14 0.33
N HIS A 44 1.34 7.73 -0.50
CA HIS A 44 -0.03 8.21 -0.48
C HIS A 44 -0.98 7.08 -0.13
N ILE A 45 -1.78 7.30 0.90
CA ILE A 45 -2.88 6.43 1.33
C ILE A 45 -4.14 7.26 1.25
N GLY A 46 -5.09 6.85 0.44
CA GLY A 46 -6.34 7.55 0.24
C GLY A 46 -7.30 7.41 1.42
N ASP A 47 -8.58 7.58 1.16
CA ASP A 47 -9.64 7.66 2.17
C ASP A 47 -10.34 6.31 2.39
N SER A 48 -10.95 6.15 3.56
CA SER A 48 -11.90 5.07 3.88
C SER A 48 -11.31 3.66 3.72
N ASN A 49 -10.02 3.47 3.90
CA ASN A 49 -9.38 2.16 3.86
C ASN A 49 -9.49 1.47 5.23
N LEU A 50 -9.59 0.14 5.20
CA LEU A 50 -9.52 -0.72 6.38
C LEU A 50 -8.19 -1.47 6.39
N PHE A 51 -7.42 -1.31 7.45
CA PHE A 51 -6.17 -2.02 7.67
C PHE A 51 -6.30 -2.99 8.83
N ALA A 52 -6.02 -4.26 8.56
CA ALA A 52 -5.86 -5.27 9.59
C ALA A 52 -4.45 -5.17 10.23
N ASN A 53 -4.06 -6.17 11.02
CA ASN A 53 -2.83 -6.13 11.77
C ASN A 53 -1.58 -6.37 10.90
N ASN A 54 -0.44 -5.81 11.32
CA ASN A 54 0.87 -6.02 10.72
C ASN A 54 0.97 -5.68 9.23
N VAL A 55 0.52 -4.48 8.86
CA VAL A 55 0.66 -3.93 7.51
C VAL A 55 1.89 -3.04 7.44
N LEU A 56 2.72 -3.23 6.42
CA LEU A 56 3.95 -2.48 6.19
C LEU A 56 3.97 -1.82 4.81
N PHE A 57 4.10 -0.50 4.79
CA PHE A 57 4.44 0.29 3.61
C PHE A 57 5.94 0.58 3.64
N ARG A 58 6.72 -0.13 2.82
CA ARG A 58 8.16 0.03 2.72
C ARG A 58 8.52 0.80 1.45
N GLY A 59 8.73 2.10 1.58
CA GLY A 59 8.97 3.02 0.46
C GLY A 59 10.42 3.09 -0.01
N ARG A 60 11.34 2.33 0.62
CA ARG A 60 12.76 2.40 0.27
C ARG A 60 13.42 1.06 0.09
N ASN A 61 14.50 1.09 -0.67
CA ASN A 61 15.50 0.04 -0.75
C ASN A 61 16.73 0.45 0.08
N ASP A 62 17.18 -0.39 1.01
CA ASP A 62 18.29 -0.04 1.90
C ASP A 62 19.64 -0.06 1.17
N HIS A 63 19.75 -0.84 0.09
CA HIS A 63 20.97 -0.99 -0.69
C HIS A 63 20.66 -0.93 -2.17
N ALA A 64 21.57 -0.30 -2.93
CA ALA A 64 21.44 -0.22 -4.38
C ALA A 64 21.84 -1.56 -5.04
N VAL A 65 21.05 -1.97 -6.03
CA VAL A 65 21.33 -3.11 -6.90
C VAL A 65 21.60 -2.57 -8.30
N PHE A 66 22.70 -3.00 -8.91
CA PHE A 66 23.11 -2.54 -10.25
C PHE A 66 23.16 -3.70 -11.23
N ASP A 67 22.81 -3.42 -12.47
CA ASP A 67 23.10 -4.33 -13.57
C ASP A 67 24.61 -4.38 -13.82
N LEU A 68 25.18 -5.56 -13.91
CA LEU A 68 26.64 -5.74 -14.02
C LEU A 68 27.22 -5.22 -15.34
N LYS A 69 26.43 -5.15 -16.39
CA LYS A 69 26.91 -4.73 -17.72
C LYS A 69 26.71 -3.23 -17.96
N SER A 70 25.50 -2.76 -17.68
CA SER A 70 25.14 -1.36 -17.94
C SER A 70 25.50 -0.43 -16.79
N LEU A 71 25.76 -0.97 -15.59
CA LEU A 71 25.94 -0.25 -14.33
C LEU A 71 24.73 0.60 -13.93
N ASN A 72 23.59 0.38 -14.57
CA ASN A 72 22.37 1.07 -14.20
C ASN A 72 21.80 0.51 -12.89
N ARG A 73 21.31 1.40 -12.04
CA ARG A 73 20.60 1.00 -10.82
C ARG A 73 19.24 0.40 -11.18
N LEU A 74 18.93 -0.74 -10.59
CA LEU A 74 17.72 -1.52 -10.85
C LEU A 74 16.60 -1.29 -9.85
N ASN A 75 16.91 -0.82 -8.65
CA ASN A 75 15.98 -0.71 -7.52
C ASN A 75 15.91 0.70 -6.93
N GLU A 76 15.60 1.67 -7.75
CA GLU A 76 15.31 3.03 -7.27
C GLU A 76 14.08 3.04 -6.37
N ASP A 77 14.08 3.96 -5.40
CA ASP A 77 12.87 4.24 -4.63
C ASP A 77 11.81 4.86 -5.55
N THR A 78 10.56 4.50 -5.33
CA THR A 78 9.44 5.03 -6.11
C THR A 78 8.31 5.38 -5.17
N ASP A 79 7.33 6.12 -5.68
CA ASP A 79 6.11 6.37 -4.94
C ASP A 79 5.38 5.07 -4.61
N LEU A 80 4.73 5.05 -3.44
CA LEU A 80 3.74 4.06 -3.07
C LEU A 80 2.37 4.71 -3.01
N ILE A 81 1.41 4.11 -3.69
CA ILE A 81 0.05 4.64 -3.76
C ILE A 81 -0.93 3.55 -3.39
N LEU A 82 -1.80 3.86 -2.45
CA LEU A 82 -3.02 3.13 -2.15
C LEU A 82 -4.20 4.09 -2.31
N GLY A 83 -5.14 3.75 -3.16
CA GLY A 83 -6.35 4.51 -3.38
C GLY A 83 -7.33 4.43 -2.21
N ASN A 84 -8.61 4.56 -2.51
CA ASN A 84 -9.68 4.68 -1.53
C ASN A 84 -10.43 3.36 -1.34
N LYS A 85 -11.10 3.21 -0.19
CA LYS A 85 -12.04 2.11 0.07
C LYS A 85 -11.43 0.72 -0.15
N ASN A 86 -10.16 0.53 0.22
CA ASN A 86 -9.50 -0.76 0.14
C ASN A 86 -9.54 -1.49 1.49
N TRP A 87 -9.68 -2.80 1.44
CA TRP A 87 -9.46 -3.65 2.60
C TRP A 87 -8.09 -4.34 2.49
N VAL A 88 -7.18 -3.95 3.36
CA VAL A 88 -5.85 -4.53 3.48
C VAL A 88 -5.85 -5.51 4.63
N CYS A 89 -5.78 -6.79 4.31
CA CYS A 89 -5.77 -7.88 5.30
C CYS A 89 -4.43 -7.94 6.07
N GLU A 90 -4.29 -8.94 6.96
CA GLU A 90 -3.12 -9.05 7.82
C GLU A 90 -1.84 -9.41 7.06
N ASN A 91 -0.71 -8.96 7.60
CA ASN A 91 0.63 -9.30 7.13
C ASN A 91 0.92 -8.89 5.67
N VAL A 92 0.27 -7.84 5.20
CA VAL A 92 0.48 -7.33 3.84
C VAL A 92 1.72 -6.42 3.81
N LEU A 93 2.53 -6.61 2.78
CA LEU A 93 3.73 -5.81 2.52
C LEU A 93 3.61 -5.08 1.19
N PHE A 94 3.73 -3.76 1.25
CA PHE A 94 3.88 -2.90 0.07
C PHE A 94 5.36 -2.54 -0.10
N LEU A 95 5.90 -2.77 -1.30
CA LEU A 95 7.26 -2.41 -1.70
C LEU A 95 7.25 -1.23 -2.70
N PRO A 96 8.40 -0.63 -3.02
CA PRO A 96 8.49 0.36 -4.08
C PRO A 96 7.81 -0.11 -5.37
N ARG A 97 7.20 0.80 -6.12
CA ARG A 97 6.35 0.60 -7.31
C ARG A 97 4.92 0.10 -7.02
N SER A 98 4.55 -0.04 -5.76
CA SER A 98 3.16 -0.40 -5.42
C SER A 98 2.22 0.74 -5.79
N ASN A 99 1.20 0.40 -6.56
CA ASN A 99 0.04 1.26 -6.81
C ASN A 99 -1.20 0.37 -6.85
N VAL A 100 -2.12 0.57 -5.91
CA VAL A 100 -3.39 -0.13 -5.84
C VAL A 100 -4.50 0.90 -5.91
N LEU A 101 -5.44 0.71 -6.82
CA LEU A 101 -6.56 1.61 -7.06
C LEU A 101 -7.65 1.44 -5.98
N ASN A 102 -8.88 1.80 -6.30
CA ASN A 102 -9.97 1.86 -5.33
C ASN A 102 -10.73 0.54 -5.18
N GLY A 103 -11.35 0.34 -4.02
CA GLY A 103 -12.31 -0.74 -3.78
C GLY A 103 -11.72 -2.15 -3.81
N CYS A 104 -10.41 -2.29 -3.69
CA CYS A 104 -9.74 -3.58 -3.76
C CYS A 104 -9.72 -4.27 -2.38
N VAL A 105 -9.60 -5.60 -2.42
CA VAL A 105 -9.25 -6.41 -1.26
C VAL A 105 -7.87 -6.98 -1.48
N ILE A 106 -6.95 -6.71 -0.55
CA ILE A 106 -5.60 -7.26 -0.57
C ILE A 106 -5.55 -8.35 0.50
N SER A 107 -5.49 -9.59 0.03
CA SER A 107 -5.59 -10.78 0.88
C SER A 107 -4.39 -10.90 1.82
N GLU A 108 -4.58 -11.69 2.87
CA GLU A 108 -3.56 -11.96 3.89
C GLU A 108 -2.23 -12.42 3.29
N ARG A 109 -1.10 -11.95 3.84
CA ARG A 109 0.27 -12.27 3.43
C ARG A 109 0.60 -11.95 1.97
N THR A 110 -0.08 -10.97 1.40
CA THR A 110 0.20 -10.55 0.02
C THR A 110 1.39 -9.60 -0.03
N LEU A 111 2.25 -9.81 -1.04
CA LEU A 111 3.32 -8.90 -1.40
C LEU A 111 2.90 -8.04 -2.60
N ILE A 112 2.76 -6.75 -2.38
CA ILE A 112 2.52 -5.76 -3.44
C ILE A 112 3.87 -5.14 -3.83
N ASN A 113 4.28 -5.32 -5.08
CA ASN A 113 5.56 -4.82 -5.61
C ASN A 113 5.45 -4.23 -7.03
N LYS A 114 4.24 -3.94 -7.44
CA LYS A 114 3.92 -3.37 -8.76
C LYS A 114 2.62 -2.58 -8.74
N ALA A 115 2.36 -1.86 -9.83
CA ALA A 115 1.10 -1.19 -10.06
C ALA A 115 0.02 -2.18 -10.54
N PHE A 116 -1.21 -1.97 -10.07
CA PHE A 116 -2.43 -2.61 -10.53
C PHE A 116 -3.30 -1.55 -11.21
N SER A 117 -3.81 -1.87 -12.38
CA SER A 117 -4.60 -0.95 -13.21
C SER A 117 -6.11 -1.17 -13.12
N GLU A 118 -6.54 -2.06 -12.23
CA GLU A 118 -7.94 -2.43 -12.07
C GLU A 118 -8.43 -2.08 -10.67
N GLU A 119 -9.64 -1.57 -10.60
CA GLU A 119 -10.38 -1.36 -9.35
C GLU A 119 -11.29 -2.55 -9.03
N HIS A 120 -11.78 -2.61 -7.79
CA HIS A 120 -12.74 -3.63 -7.36
C HIS A 120 -12.24 -5.06 -7.61
N VAL A 121 -10.97 -5.31 -7.29
CA VAL A 121 -10.34 -6.61 -7.48
C VAL A 121 -9.82 -7.20 -6.17
N LEU A 122 -9.82 -8.53 -6.10
CA LEU A 122 -9.12 -9.28 -5.07
C LEU A 122 -7.70 -9.56 -5.54
N ILE A 123 -6.72 -9.08 -4.77
CA ILE A 123 -5.29 -9.28 -5.00
C ILE A 123 -4.76 -10.23 -3.95
N ALA A 124 -4.04 -11.27 -4.36
CA ALA A 124 -3.46 -12.22 -3.42
C ALA A 124 -2.17 -12.84 -3.95
N GLY A 125 -1.28 -13.25 -3.03
CA GLY A 125 -0.08 -14.03 -3.31
C GLY A 125 1.24 -13.28 -3.16
N ILE A 126 2.35 -14.01 -3.39
CA ILE A 126 3.74 -13.54 -3.30
C ILE A 126 4.45 -13.91 -4.60
N PRO A 127 4.61 -12.99 -5.56
CA PRO A 127 4.03 -11.64 -5.61
C PRO A 127 2.51 -11.63 -5.83
N GLY A 128 1.87 -10.52 -5.45
CA GLY A 128 0.43 -10.32 -5.59
C GLY A 128 -0.03 -10.32 -7.05
N THR A 129 -1.14 -10.98 -7.30
CA THR A 129 -1.81 -11.03 -8.60
C THR A 129 -3.33 -10.92 -8.42
N VAL A 130 -4.03 -10.39 -9.43
CA VAL A 130 -5.49 -10.33 -9.42
C VAL A 130 -6.05 -11.76 -9.45
N LYS A 131 -6.87 -12.10 -8.46
CA LYS A 131 -7.52 -13.42 -8.32
C LYS A 131 -8.99 -13.37 -8.68
N LYS A 132 -9.64 -12.24 -8.42
CA LYS A 132 -11.06 -12.05 -8.72
C LYS A 132 -11.32 -10.61 -9.09
N ARG A 133 -12.28 -10.39 -9.98
CA ARG A 133 -12.73 -9.07 -10.43
C ARG A 133 -14.17 -8.83 -10.02
N ASN A 134 -14.59 -7.57 -10.10
CA ASN A 134 -15.95 -7.15 -9.78
C ASN A 134 -16.34 -7.60 -8.36
N ILE A 135 -15.47 -7.32 -7.41
CA ILE A 135 -15.73 -7.57 -5.98
C ILE A 135 -16.09 -6.28 -5.27
N MET A 136 -16.74 -6.43 -4.18
CA MET A 136 -16.98 -5.38 -3.20
C MET A 136 -16.79 -5.98 -1.82
N TRP A 137 -16.35 -5.17 -0.86
CA TRP A 137 -16.24 -5.58 0.53
C TRP A 137 -17.08 -4.68 1.42
N SER A 138 -17.47 -5.16 2.59
CA SER A 138 -18.22 -4.42 3.58
C SER A 138 -17.69 -4.71 4.99
N LEU A 139 -17.80 -3.74 5.87
CA LEU A 139 -17.53 -3.92 7.31
C LEU A 139 -18.51 -4.88 7.96
N HIS A 140 -19.67 -5.10 7.34
CA HIS A 140 -20.72 -5.96 7.84
C HIS A 140 -20.69 -7.31 7.13
N THR A 141 -20.85 -8.39 7.89
CA THR A 141 -20.91 -9.76 7.36
C THR A 141 -22.28 -10.15 6.84
N GLU A 142 -23.29 -9.36 7.12
CA GLU A 142 -24.65 -9.59 6.64
C GLU A 142 -24.77 -9.25 5.15
N LYS A 143 -25.71 -9.94 4.46
CA LYS A 143 -26.04 -9.60 3.07
C LYS A 143 -26.60 -8.18 3.03
N VAL A 144 -25.80 -7.26 2.54
CA VAL A 144 -26.25 -5.91 2.27
C VAL A 144 -26.93 -5.92 0.91
N TYR A 145 -28.23 -5.66 0.90
CA TYR A 145 -28.92 -5.37 -0.36
C TYR A 145 -28.58 -3.94 -0.76
N PHE A 146 -27.69 -3.81 -1.72
CA PHE A 146 -27.37 -2.50 -2.29
C PHE A 146 -28.52 -2.09 -3.19
N SER A 147 -29.31 -1.09 -2.79
CA SER A 147 -30.14 -0.35 -3.73
C SER A 147 -29.22 0.55 -4.58
N GLU A 148 -29.56 0.77 -5.82
CA GLU A 148 -28.79 1.66 -6.74
C GLU A 148 -28.59 3.08 -6.20
N GLU A 149 -29.26 3.44 -5.11
CA GLU A 149 -29.25 4.76 -4.48
C GLU A 149 -28.35 4.86 -3.24
N THR A 150 -27.63 3.80 -2.83
CA THR A 150 -26.75 3.88 -1.66
C THR A 150 -25.36 4.28 -2.09
N PRO A 151 -24.91 5.53 -1.86
CA PRO A 151 -23.51 5.91 -2.08
C PRO A 151 -22.63 5.09 -1.12
N LEU A 152 -21.61 4.48 -1.67
CA LEU A 152 -20.54 3.79 -0.94
C LEU A 152 -19.71 4.79 -0.14
#